data_66afd457dbe22258ad9422636e4ed7e1
#
_entry.id   66afd457dbe22258ad9422636e4ed7e1
#
_cell.length_a   1.000
_cell.length_b   1.000
_cell.length_c   1.000
_cell.angle_alpha   90.00
_cell.angle_beta   90.00
_cell.angle_gamma   90.00
#
_symmetry.space_group_name_H-M   'P 1'
#
loop_
_entity.id
_entity.type
_entity.pdbx_description
1 polymer ?
#
loop_
_entity_poly.entity_id
_entity_poly.type
_entity_poly.pdbx_seq_one_letter_code
_entity_poly.pdbx_strand_id
1 'polypeptide(L)'
;MSSTRGKTAQNPLTPTVLNQMLKKHLSEQFGSFWLTGEVFELYRSPAGHSYFTLKDPNAAIKCVMFRQKIAIPLEKGMQVTLLGQMTLYTPKGDIQVNALKVMEAGQGDLAQQFLIL
;
A
#
# COMPACT_ATOMS: atom_id res chain seq x y z
N MET A 1 -6.33 20.94 -22.40
CA MET A 1 -6.05 19.53 -22.21
C MET A 1 -4.99 19.36 -21.16
N SER A 2 -5.14 18.31 -20.38
CA SER A 2 -4.17 18.05 -19.31
C SER A 2 -2.78 17.76 -19.83
N SER A 3 -2.64 17.31 -21.09
CA SER A 3 -1.35 16.97 -21.66
C SER A 3 -0.37 18.13 -21.68
N THR A 4 -0.84 19.38 -21.68
CA THR A 4 0.04 20.56 -21.67
C THR A 4 0.28 21.08 -20.26
N ARG A 5 -0.52 20.67 -19.29
CA ARG A 5 -0.38 21.16 -17.93
C ARG A 5 0.91 20.62 -17.31
N GLY A 6 1.66 21.49 -16.67
CA GLY A 6 2.92 21.12 -16.06
C GLY A 6 4.11 21.16 -17.01
N LYS A 7 3.89 21.46 -18.28
CA LYS A 7 4.98 21.46 -19.26
C LYS A 7 5.70 22.79 -19.36
N THR A 8 5.09 23.86 -18.90
CA THR A 8 5.70 25.18 -18.92
C THR A 8 5.48 25.89 -17.60
N ALA A 9 6.30 26.91 -17.35
CA ALA A 9 6.16 27.72 -16.13
C ALA A 9 4.84 28.49 -16.09
N GLN A 10 4.24 28.77 -17.25
CA GLN A 10 2.98 29.47 -17.32
C GLN A 10 1.77 28.61 -17.05
N ASN A 11 1.95 27.30 -17.07
CA ASN A 11 0.86 26.36 -16.85
C ASN A 11 1.32 25.25 -15.90
N PRO A 12 1.63 25.58 -14.63
CA PRO A 12 2.23 24.62 -13.72
C PRO A 12 1.17 23.71 -13.10
N LEU A 13 1.65 22.59 -12.55
CA LEU A 13 0.83 21.72 -11.71
C LEU A 13 0.78 22.33 -10.31
N THR A 14 -0.29 21.99 -9.58
CA THR A 14 -0.34 22.22 -8.14
C THR A 14 -0.02 20.91 -7.44
N PRO A 15 0.34 20.96 -6.14
CA PRO A 15 0.52 19.72 -5.39
C PRO A 15 -0.70 18.79 -5.42
N THR A 16 -1.90 19.35 -5.35
CA THR A 16 -3.13 18.56 -5.43
C THR A 16 -3.21 17.82 -6.76
N VAL A 17 -3.00 18.53 -7.85
CA VAL A 17 -3.09 17.95 -9.18
C VAL A 17 -2.02 16.89 -9.40
N LEU A 18 -0.78 17.20 -8.99
CA LEU A 18 0.30 16.23 -9.11
C LEU A 18 0.00 14.96 -8.30
N ASN A 19 -0.47 15.11 -7.06
CA ASN A 19 -0.81 13.96 -6.23
C ASN A 19 -1.93 13.13 -6.85
N GLN A 20 -2.93 13.77 -7.43
CA GLN A 20 -4.02 13.06 -8.11
C GLN A 20 -3.52 12.30 -9.33
N MET A 21 -2.62 12.89 -10.10
CA MET A 21 -2.03 12.23 -11.25
C MET A 21 -1.19 11.03 -10.83
N LEU A 22 -0.40 11.17 -9.77
CA LEU A 22 0.40 10.08 -9.23
C LEU A 22 -0.48 8.94 -8.73
N LYS A 23 -1.55 9.27 -8.01
CA LYS A 23 -2.47 8.26 -7.49
C LYS A 23 -3.09 7.45 -8.61
N LYS A 24 -3.55 8.13 -9.66
CA LYS A 24 -4.13 7.47 -10.81
C LYS A 24 -3.11 6.58 -11.52
N HIS A 25 -1.91 7.09 -11.72
CA HIS A 25 -0.85 6.35 -12.39
C HIS A 25 -0.46 5.10 -11.61
N LEU A 26 -0.29 5.22 -10.29
CA LEU A 26 0.04 4.08 -9.44
C LEU A 26 -1.04 3.02 -9.50
N SER A 27 -2.29 3.45 -9.41
CA SER A 27 -3.43 2.54 -9.46
C SER A 27 -3.51 1.78 -10.77
N GLU A 28 -3.28 2.48 -11.89
CA GLU A 28 -3.38 1.87 -13.22
C GLU A 28 -2.19 0.98 -13.55
N GLN A 29 -0.99 1.35 -13.09
CA GLN A 29 0.22 0.63 -13.45
C GLN A 29 0.45 -0.63 -12.63
N PHE A 30 0.13 -0.58 -11.33
CA PHE A 30 0.47 -1.69 -10.44
C PHE A 30 -0.64 -2.72 -10.30
N GLY A 31 -1.91 -2.30 -10.42
CA GLY A 31 -3.02 -3.21 -10.14
C GLY A 31 -2.93 -3.78 -8.74
N SER A 32 -3.32 -5.03 -8.59
CA SER A 32 -3.18 -5.75 -7.33
C SER A 32 -1.90 -6.59 -7.37
N PHE A 33 -1.27 -6.74 -6.20
CA PHE A 33 -0.03 -7.51 -6.11
C PHE A 33 0.07 -8.16 -4.75
N TRP A 34 0.90 -9.20 -4.66
CA TRP A 34 1.23 -9.83 -3.41
C TRP A 34 2.54 -9.24 -2.88
N LEU A 35 2.56 -8.96 -1.58
CA LEU A 35 3.68 -8.30 -0.92
C LEU A 35 3.98 -9.04 0.37
N THR A 36 5.25 -9.28 0.67
CA THR A 36 5.64 -9.97 1.88
C THR A 36 6.66 -9.16 2.66
N GLY A 37 6.65 -9.31 3.95
CA GLY A 37 7.61 -8.65 4.83
C GLY A 37 7.23 -8.79 6.28
N GLU A 38 7.97 -8.09 7.13
CA GLU A 38 7.75 -8.09 8.57
C GLU A 38 6.95 -6.86 8.99
N VAL A 39 5.94 -7.05 9.83
CA VAL A 39 5.19 -5.95 10.42
C VAL A 39 6.11 -5.25 11.44
N PHE A 40 6.46 -4.00 11.15
CA PHE A 40 7.43 -3.28 11.96
C PHE A 40 6.79 -2.29 12.91
N GLU A 41 5.99 -1.38 12.39
CA GLU A 41 5.24 -0.43 13.21
C GLU A 41 3.77 -0.75 13.04
N LEU A 42 3.01 -0.63 14.11
CA LEU A 42 1.60 -0.96 14.05
C LEU A 42 0.81 0.01 14.91
N TYR A 43 -0.17 0.64 14.31
CA TYR A 43 -1.07 1.56 14.98
C TYR A 43 -2.49 1.23 14.57
N ARG A 44 -3.38 1.10 15.55
CA ARG A 44 -4.80 0.90 15.29
C ARG A 44 -5.53 2.18 15.61
N SER A 45 -6.26 2.69 14.63
CA SER A 45 -7.02 3.92 14.80
C SER A 45 -8.27 3.64 15.65
N PRO A 46 -8.89 4.69 16.20
CA PRO A 46 -10.16 4.52 16.91
C PRO A 46 -11.26 3.89 16.06
N ALA A 47 -11.20 4.08 14.74
CA ALA A 47 -12.14 3.45 13.82
C ALA A 47 -11.85 1.98 13.56
N GLY A 48 -10.74 1.45 14.10
CA GLY A 48 -10.40 0.05 13.95
C GLY A 48 -9.56 -0.28 12.73
N HIS A 49 -9.09 0.73 12.00
CA HIS A 49 -8.18 0.50 10.87
C HIS A 49 -6.78 0.26 11.40
N SER A 50 -6.03 -0.60 10.71
CA SER A 50 -4.64 -0.90 11.08
C SER A 50 -3.71 -0.19 10.13
N TYR A 51 -2.79 0.60 10.67
CA TYR A 51 -1.72 1.26 9.93
C TYR A 51 -0.42 0.63 10.36
N PHE A 52 0.35 0.14 9.40
CA PHE A 52 1.59 -0.54 9.76
C PHE A 52 2.63 -0.31 8.67
N THR A 53 3.88 -0.55 9.05
CA THR A 53 5.00 -0.53 8.10
C THR A 53 5.39 -1.97 7.84
N LEU A 54 5.52 -2.33 6.58
CA LEU A 54 6.02 -3.63 6.18
C LEU A 54 7.46 -3.45 5.73
N LYS A 55 8.36 -4.27 6.23
CA LYS A 55 9.78 -4.10 5.92
C LYS A 55 10.44 -5.41 5.53
N ASP A 56 11.52 -5.28 4.78
CA ASP A 56 12.51 -6.33 4.58
C ASP A 56 13.88 -5.76 5.02
N PRO A 57 14.99 -6.49 4.86
CA PRO A 57 16.28 -5.97 5.32
C PRO A 57 16.72 -4.65 4.68
N ASN A 58 16.17 -4.29 3.53
CA ASN A 58 16.67 -3.15 2.76
C ASN A 58 15.68 -2.00 2.62
N ALA A 59 14.41 -2.21 2.89
CA ALA A 59 13.39 -1.19 2.61
C ALA A 59 12.16 -1.38 3.46
N ALA A 60 11.33 -0.36 3.48
CA ALA A 60 10.07 -0.38 4.21
C ALA A 60 9.00 0.36 3.42
N ILE A 61 7.75 -0.02 3.58
CA ILE A 61 6.64 0.64 2.93
C ILE A 61 5.45 0.72 3.89
N LYS A 62 4.74 1.82 3.82
CA LYS A 62 3.55 2.03 4.66
C LYS A 62 2.36 1.30 4.09
N CYS A 63 1.60 0.67 4.98
CA CYS A 63 0.40 -0.08 4.62
C CYS A 63 -0.77 0.35 5.48
N VAL A 64 -1.97 0.21 4.93
CA VAL A 64 -3.20 0.42 5.67
C VAL A 64 -4.15 -0.74 5.39
N MET A 65 -4.79 -1.24 6.44
CA MET A 65 -5.80 -2.26 6.32
C MET A 65 -7.05 -1.78 7.02
N PHE A 66 -8.13 -1.61 6.26
CA PHE A 66 -9.38 -1.15 6.83
C PHE A 66 -10.01 -2.28 7.65
N ARG A 67 -10.71 -1.91 8.71
CA ARG A 67 -11.16 -2.88 9.73
C ARG A 67 -11.95 -4.05 9.17
N GLN A 68 -12.78 -3.81 8.16
CA GLN A 68 -13.62 -4.87 7.59
C GLN A 68 -12.83 -5.90 6.79
N LYS A 69 -11.55 -5.64 6.59
CA LYS A 69 -10.67 -6.56 5.84
C LYS A 69 -9.76 -7.38 6.75
N ILE A 70 -9.78 -7.13 8.04
CA ILE A 70 -8.86 -7.80 8.97
C ILE A 70 -9.33 -9.22 9.22
N ALA A 71 -8.55 -10.19 8.75
CA ALA A 71 -8.84 -11.61 8.92
C ALA A 71 -8.04 -12.23 10.07
N ILE A 72 -6.87 -11.67 10.39
CA ILE A 72 -6.01 -12.15 11.45
C ILE A 72 -5.56 -10.97 12.29
N PRO A 73 -5.28 -11.19 13.59
CA PRO A 73 -4.73 -10.13 14.40
C PRO A 73 -3.29 -9.86 14.00
N LEU A 74 -3.01 -8.64 13.59
CA LEU A 74 -1.66 -8.24 13.25
C LEU A 74 -0.90 -7.90 14.52
N GLU A 75 0.38 -8.31 14.56
CA GLU A 75 1.27 -8.01 15.65
C GLU A 75 2.62 -7.59 15.12
N LYS A 76 3.27 -6.70 15.84
CA LYS A 76 4.61 -6.25 15.52
C LYS A 76 5.57 -7.44 15.51
N GLY A 77 6.40 -7.53 14.50
CA GLY A 77 7.36 -8.62 14.34
C GLY A 77 6.85 -9.80 13.54
N MET A 78 5.59 -9.80 13.20
CA MET A 78 4.97 -10.87 12.42
C MET A 78 5.44 -10.85 10.98
N GLN A 79 5.74 -12.01 10.40
CA GLN A 79 5.96 -12.14 8.97
C GLN A 79 4.64 -12.38 8.29
N VAL A 80 4.32 -11.55 7.33
CA VAL A 80 3.02 -11.64 6.63
C VAL A 80 3.21 -11.57 5.13
N THR A 81 2.19 -12.06 4.43
CA THR A 81 2.03 -11.87 2.99
C THR A 81 0.66 -11.26 2.78
N LEU A 82 0.60 -10.23 1.97
CA LEU A 82 -0.66 -9.54 1.76
C LEU A 82 -0.92 -9.29 0.29
N LEU A 83 -2.20 -9.21 -0.05
CA LEU A 83 -2.66 -8.75 -1.35
C LEU A 83 -2.92 -7.26 -1.22
N GLY A 84 -2.29 -6.46 -2.06
CA GLY A 84 -2.37 -5.02 -1.93
C GLY A 84 -2.57 -4.29 -3.22
N GLN A 85 -2.89 -3.04 -3.09
CA GLN A 85 -2.97 -2.08 -4.18
C GLN A 85 -2.30 -0.80 -3.74
N MET A 86 -1.59 -0.16 -4.66
CA MET A 86 -0.97 1.13 -4.36
C MET A 86 -2.02 2.21 -4.23
N THR A 87 -1.84 3.08 -3.27
CA THR A 87 -2.67 4.26 -3.13
C THR A 87 -1.80 5.42 -2.67
N LEU A 88 -2.33 6.61 -2.77
CA LEU A 88 -1.63 7.82 -2.35
C LEU A 88 -2.62 8.66 -1.55
N TYR A 89 -2.24 8.97 -0.31
CA TYR A 89 -3.05 9.84 0.53
C TYR A 89 -2.84 11.27 0.07
N THR A 90 -3.75 11.75 -0.77
CA THR A 90 -3.61 13.00 -1.50
C THR A 90 -3.28 14.21 -0.63
N PRO A 91 -3.96 14.43 0.52
CA PRO A 91 -3.66 15.62 1.32
C PRO A 91 -2.22 15.75 1.78
N LYS A 92 -1.52 14.62 1.97
CA LYS A 92 -0.13 14.62 2.43
C LYS A 92 0.86 14.11 1.41
N GLY A 93 0.38 13.56 0.28
CA GLY A 93 1.26 12.97 -0.71
C GLY A 93 1.91 11.68 -0.27
N ASP A 94 1.38 11.01 0.75
CA ASP A 94 1.95 9.75 1.25
C ASP A 94 1.57 8.59 0.36
N ILE A 95 2.57 7.83 -0.08
CA ILE A 95 2.36 6.60 -0.82
C ILE A 95 2.14 5.47 0.17
N GLN A 96 1.08 4.70 -0.03
CA GLN A 96 0.71 3.61 0.86
C GLN A 96 0.25 2.41 0.07
N VAL A 97 0.35 1.23 0.70
CA VAL A 97 -0.27 0.01 0.18
C VAL A 97 -1.58 -0.19 0.92
N ASN A 98 -2.66 -0.30 0.17
CA ASN A 98 -3.95 -0.67 0.72
C ASN A 98 -4.02 -2.19 0.77
N ALA A 99 -3.96 -2.78 1.96
CA ALA A 99 -3.96 -4.23 2.13
C ALA A 99 -5.39 -4.75 2.05
N LEU A 100 -5.64 -5.59 1.07
CA LEU A 100 -6.96 -6.19 0.85
C LEU A 100 -7.12 -7.50 1.58
N LYS A 101 -6.03 -8.22 1.76
CA LYS A 101 -5.99 -9.52 2.42
C LYS A 101 -4.64 -9.68 3.07
N VAL A 102 -4.59 -10.24 4.27
CA VAL A 102 -3.33 -10.49 4.96
C VAL A 102 -3.35 -11.91 5.51
N MET A 103 -2.23 -12.61 5.40
CA MET A 103 -2.07 -13.94 5.97
C MET A 103 -0.66 -14.07 6.54
N GLU A 104 -0.49 -14.98 7.49
CA GLU A 104 0.83 -15.27 8.02
C GLU A 104 1.68 -15.93 6.93
N ALA A 105 2.95 -15.54 6.84
CA ALA A 105 3.82 -16.04 5.80
C ALA A 105 3.98 -17.57 5.85
N GLY A 106 4.09 -18.13 7.05
CA GLY A 106 4.24 -19.58 7.19
C GLY A 106 3.08 -20.37 6.65
N GLN A 107 1.87 -19.82 6.69
CA GLN A 107 0.69 -20.47 6.12
C GLN A 107 0.49 -20.11 4.66
N GLY A 108 0.85 -18.89 4.29
CA GLY A 108 0.68 -18.41 2.93
C GLY A 108 1.68 -18.96 1.95
N ASP A 109 2.85 -19.33 2.42
CA ASP A 109 3.94 -19.74 1.54
C ASP A 109 3.57 -20.92 0.64
N LEU A 110 2.93 -21.94 1.20
CA LEU A 110 2.54 -23.09 0.40
C LEU A 110 1.51 -22.71 -0.65
N ALA A 111 0.53 -21.94 -0.26
CA ALA A 111 -0.49 -21.49 -1.20
C ALA A 111 0.12 -20.63 -2.32
N GLN A 112 1.06 -19.79 -1.97
CA GLN A 112 1.73 -18.95 -2.96
C GLN A 112 2.56 -19.77 -3.94
N GLN A 113 3.25 -20.77 -3.46
CA GLN A 113 4.03 -21.63 -4.33
C GLN A 113 3.16 -22.30 -5.38
N PHE A 114 1.99 -22.73 -4.99
CA PHE A 114 1.07 -23.33 -5.94
C PHE A 114 0.53 -22.31 -6.94
N LEU A 115 0.28 -21.10 -6.49
CA LEU A 115 -0.24 -20.06 -7.38
C LEU A 115 0.77 -19.59 -8.39
N ILE A 116 2.05 -19.58 -8.04
CA ILE A 116 3.11 -19.14 -8.93
C ILE A 116 3.39 -20.20 -10.00
N LEU A 117 3.24 -21.43 -9.66
CA LEU A 117 3.49 -22.53 -10.57
C LEU A 117 2.36 -22.70 -11.56
#